data_e79693ffb76e7cea882014e0553f0982
#
_entry.id   e79693ffb76e7cea882014e0553f0982
#
_cell.length_a   1.000
_cell.length_b   1.000
_cell.length_c   1.000
_cell.angle_alpha   90.00
_cell.angle_beta   90.00
_cell.angle_gamma   90.00
#
_symmetry.space_group_name_H-M   'P 1'
#
loop_
_entity.id
_entity.type
_entity.pdbx_description
1 polymer ?
#
loop_
_entity_poly.entity_id
_entity_poly.type
_entity_poly.pdbx_seq_one_letter_code
_entity_poly.pdbx_strand_id
1 'polypeptide(L)'
;MVCKIRAKIKCWGGAAECVCAIGDFFVILPFDMATKQKYYVVWQGRTTGIFDSWAACKAQIDGYEGAQYKAFPTENAAKMAFAQNYWQVVGRSKTLPLQAVAFADVAERPLAGCLSVDAACSGNPGVMEYRGVMVDTGEEVFRQGPFAAATNNIGEFLAIVHALALVEQGKLTVAAIYSDSVTAQAWVRQRRCKSKLIQNADNAPVFELINRANAWLATHTVSTNVLKWKTDVWGEIPADFGRK
;
A
#
# COMPACT_ATOMS: atom_id res chain seq x y z
N MET A 1 13.69 -43.81 -3.63
CA MET A 1 13.01 -43.70 -4.93
C MET A 1 11.90 -42.67 -4.79
N VAL A 2 12.16 -41.40 -5.15
CA VAL A 2 11.22 -40.28 -4.96
C VAL A 2 10.48 -40.08 -6.26
N CYS A 3 9.19 -40.41 -6.28
CA CYS A 3 8.29 -40.24 -7.42
C CYS A 3 7.91 -38.76 -7.55
N LYS A 4 8.42 -38.09 -8.60
CA LYS A 4 8.00 -36.71 -8.97
C LYS A 4 6.68 -36.79 -9.74
N ILE A 5 5.58 -36.50 -9.08
CA ILE A 5 4.27 -36.36 -9.71
C ILE A 5 4.21 -34.96 -10.37
N ARG A 6 4.16 -34.91 -11.71
CA ARG A 6 3.86 -33.70 -12.49
C ARG A 6 2.35 -33.59 -12.67
N ALA A 7 1.70 -32.69 -11.92
CA ALA A 7 0.31 -32.34 -12.18
C ALA A 7 0.23 -31.37 -13.37
N LYS A 8 -0.55 -31.71 -14.41
CA LYS A 8 -0.93 -30.80 -15.49
C LYS A 8 -2.31 -30.22 -15.17
N ILE A 9 -2.35 -28.92 -14.91
CA ILE A 9 -3.62 -28.18 -14.71
C ILE A 9 -4.10 -27.73 -16.08
N LYS A 10 -5.32 -28.16 -16.47
CA LYS A 10 -6.06 -27.59 -17.60
C LYS A 10 -7.32 -26.92 -17.06
N CYS A 11 -7.40 -25.59 -17.23
CA CYS A 11 -8.64 -24.86 -16.97
C CYS A 11 -9.52 -24.84 -18.22
N TRP A 12 -10.77 -25.26 -18.09
CA TRP A 12 -11.78 -25.15 -19.15
C TRP A 12 -13.03 -24.48 -18.57
N GLY A 13 -13.36 -23.32 -19.13
CA GLY A 13 -14.67 -22.68 -19.18
C GLY A 13 -15.50 -22.57 -17.90
N GLY A 14 -15.46 -21.45 -17.23
CA GLY A 14 -16.61 -20.79 -16.60
C GLY A 14 -17.16 -21.33 -15.27
N ALA A 15 -16.62 -22.37 -14.67
CA ALA A 15 -16.92 -22.81 -13.31
C ALA A 15 -15.62 -23.21 -12.61
N ALA A 16 -15.42 -22.73 -11.37
CA ALA A 16 -14.19 -22.96 -10.61
C ALA A 16 -14.19 -24.37 -10.00
N GLU A 17 -13.91 -25.38 -10.81
CA GLU A 17 -13.68 -26.74 -10.35
C GLU A 17 -12.27 -27.16 -10.74
N CYS A 18 -11.45 -27.52 -9.76
CA CYS A 18 -10.14 -28.12 -9.98
C CYS A 18 -10.24 -29.65 -9.96
N VAL A 19 -9.94 -30.31 -11.07
CA VAL A 19 -9.92 -31.76 -11.18
C VAL A 19 -8.47 -32.23 -11.08
N CYS A 20 -8.12 -32.94 -10.02
CA CYS A 20 -6.85 -33.68 -9.90
C CYS A 20 -7.06 -35.16 -10.23
N ALA A 21 -6.35 -35.65 -11.23
CA ALA A 21 -6.32 -37.08 -11.55
C ALA A 21 -5.16 -37.77 -10.80
N ILE A 22 -5.49 -38.72 -9.94
CA ILE A 22 -4.53 -39.64 -9.30
C ILE A 22 -4.97 -41.05 -9.65
N GLY A 23 -4.36 -41.64 -10.71
CA GLY A 23 -4.78 -42.92 -11.24
C GLY A 23 -6.16 -42.86 -11.89
N ASP A 24 -6.92 -43.97 -11.90
CA ASP A 24 -8.23 -44.08 -12.53
C ASP A 24 -9.39 -43.53 -11.65
N PHE A 25 -9.10 -42.80 -10.57
CA PHE A 25 -10.10 -42.17 -9.70
C PHE A 25 -10.10 -40.64 -9.85
N PHE A 26 -11.26 -40.07 -10.22
CA PHE A 26 -11.50 -38.63 -10.21
C PHE A 26 -12.06 -38.22 -8.84
N VAL A 27 -11.31 -37.40 -8.09
CA VAL A 27 -11.79 -36.75 -6.88
C VAL A 27 -12.01 -35.28 -7.16
N ILE A 28 -13.24 -34.84 -7.11
CA ILE A 28 -13.62 -33.42 -7.18
C ILE A 28 -13.48 -32.86 -5.77
N LEU A 29 -12.47 -32.02 -5.53
CA LEU A 29 -12.35 -31.25 -4.30
C LEU A 29 -12.98 -29.86 -4.51
N PRO A 30 -13.89 -29.42 -3.63
CA PRO A 30 -14.39 -28.06 -3.71
C PRO A 30 -13.21 -27.09 -3.42
N PHE A 31 -12.89 -26.26 -4.39
CA PHE A 31 -11.92 -25.17 -4.22
C PHE A 31 -12.64 -23.99 -3.56
N ASP A 32 -12.54 -23.91 -2.25
CA ASP A 32 -13.04 -22.76 -1.49
C ASP A 32 -12.13 -21.56 -1.72
N MET A 33 -12.50 -20.72 -2.68
CA MET A 33 -11.96 -19.36 -2.80
C MET A 33 -12.55 -18.54 -1.66
N ALA A 34 -11.93 -18.59 -0.49
CA ALA A 34 -12.25 -17.68 0.60
C ALA A 34 -12.03 -16.24 0.14
N THR A 35 -13.03 -15.65 -0.48
CA THR A 35 -13.10 -14.19 -0.70
C THR A 35 -13.06 -13.56 0.69
N LYS A 36 -11.99 -12.81 0.99
CA LYS A 36 -11.86 -12.06 2.24
C LYS A 36 -13.14 -11.24 2.44
N GLN A 37 -13.98 -11.66 3.37
CA GLN A 37 -15.22 -10.96 3.70
C GLN A 37 -14.90 -9.55 4.14
N LYS A 38 -15.63 -8.57 3.61
CA LYS A 38 -15.52 -7.16 4.00
C LYS A 38 -16.82 -6.73 4.65
N TYR A 39 -16.69 -5.81 5.60
CA TYR A 39 -17.81 -5.17 6.28
C TYR A 39 -17.89 -3.73 5.83
N TYR A 40 -19.09 -3.22 5.59
CA TYR A 40 -19.32 -1.88 5.08
C TYR A 40 -20.10 -1.07 6.10
N VAL A 41 -19.58 0.08 6.45
CA VAL A 41 -20.27 1.02 7.34
C VAL A 41 -20.91 2.11 6.49
N VAL A 42 -22.17 2.40 6.72
CA VAL A 42 -22.90 3.52 6.13
C VAL A 42 -23.29 4.47 7.24
N TRP A 43 -22.69 5.67 7.23
CA TRP A 43 -23.05 6.76 8.18
C TRP A 43 -24.15 7.65 7.62
N GLN A 44 -24.25 7.76 6.28
CA GLN A 44 -25.29 8.51 5.59
C GLN A 44 -25.73 7.77 4.35
N GLY A 45 -27.02 7.44 4.27
CA GLY A 45 -27.65 6.66 3.24
C GLY A 45 -29.13 6.49 3.58
N ARG A 46 -29.85 5.64 2.83
CA ARG A 46 -31.26 5.32 3.14
C ARG A 46 -31.42 4.67 4.52
N THR A 47 -30.47 3.82 4.88
CA THR A 47 -30.36 3.23 6.22
C THR A 47 -28.90 3.26 6.64
N THR A 48 -28.64 3.77 7.85
CA THR A 48 -27.30 3.77 8.47
C THR A 48 -27.05 2.45 9.18
N GLY A 49 -25.81 1.95 9.17
CA GLY A 49 -25.49 0.70 9.85
C GLY A 49 -24.25 0.02 9.29
N ILE A 50 -24.04 -1.22 9.72
CA ILE A 50 -22.95 -2.09 9.28
C ILE A 50 -23.55 -3.19 8.43
N PHE A 51 -22.99 -3.39 7.24
CA PHE A 51 -23.44 -4.39 6.27
C PHE A 51 -22.29 -5.36 5.97
N ASP A 52 -22.62 -6.64 5.87
CA ASP A 52 -21.68 -7.75 5.62
C ASP A 52 -21.43 -8.00 4.13
N SER A 53 -22.16 -7.33 3.25
CA SER A 53 -22.05 -7.48 1.81
C SER A 53 -22.08 -6.13 1.08
N TRP A 54 -21.37 -6.08 -0.04
CA TRP A 54 -21.41 -4.91 -0.91
C TRP A 54 -22.81 -4.67 -1.49
N ALA A 55 -23.55 -5.73 -1.80
CA ALA A 55 -24.90 -5.59 -2.33
C ALA A 55 -25.84 -4.89 -1.34
N ALA A 56 -25.79 -5.28 -0.06
CA ALA A 56 -26.58 -4.65 1.00
C ALA A 56 -26.16 -3.18 1.23
N CYS A 57 -24.86 -2.90 1.26
CA CYS A 57 -24.34 -1.53 1.37
C CYS A 57 -24.76 -0.68 0.18
N LYS A 58 -24.58 -1.18 -1.05
CA LYS A 58 -24.94 -0.47 -2.28
C LYS A 58 -26.40 -0.07 -2.31
N ALA A 59 -27.32 -0.94 -1.87
CA ALA A 59 -28.73 -0.63 -1.80
C ALA A 59 -29.06 0.59 -0.92
N GLN A 60 -28.20 0.91 0.04
CA GLN A 60 -28.38 2.06 0.95
C GLN A 60 -27.83 3.36 0.38
N ILE A 61 -26.84 3.30 -0.51
CA ILE A 61 -26.10 4.47 -0.98
C ILE A 61 -26.36 4.82 -2.44
N ASP A 62 -26.83 3.88 -3.25
CA ASP A 62 -27.06 4.05 -4.69
C ASP A 62 -28.11 5.13 -4.95
N GLY A 63 -27.70 6.21 -5.65
CA GLY A 63 -28.55 7.38 -5.91
C GLY A 63 -28.89 8.22 -4.66
N TYR A 64 -28.25 7.99 -3.52
CA TYR A 64 -28.44 8.84 -2.33
C TYR A 64 -27.41 9.97 -2.32
N GLU A 65 -27.88 11.21 -2.43
CA GLU A 65 -27.01 12.39 -2.46
C GLU A 65 -26.30 12.57 -1.12
N GLY A 66 -24.95 12.73 -1.16
CA GLY A 66 -24.15 12.89 0.04
C GLY A 66 -23.92 11.60 0.83
N ALA A 67 -24.07 10.42 0.22
CA ALA A 67 -23.84 9.14 0.88
C ALA A 67 -22.43 9.05 1.48
N GLN A 68 -22.35 8.58 2.73
CA GLN A 68 -21.10 8.41 3.48
C GLN A 68 -20.96 6.96 3.89
N TYR A 69 -19.95 6.27 3.33
CA TYR A 69 -19.69 4.86 3.64
C TYR A 69 -18.20 4.52 3.51
N LYS A 70 -17.79 3.42 4.15
CA LYS A 70 -16.42 2.87 4.05
C LYS A 70 -16.42 1.37 4.29
N ALA A 71 -15.51 0.64 3.61
CA ALA A 71 -15.30 -0.79 3.79
C ALA A 71 -14.22 -1.05 4.86
N PHE A 72 -14.40 -2.12 5.64
CA PHE A 72 -13.48 -2.57 6.70
C PHE A 72 -13.18 -4.07 6.55
N PRO A 73 -11.96 -4.51 6.91
CA PRO A 73 -11.55 -5.90 6.77
C PRO A 73 -12.15 -6.83 7.83
N THR A 74 -12.65 -6.29 8.96
CA THR A 74 -13.23 -7.07 10.05
C THR A 74 -14.48 -6.40 10.61
N GLU A 75 -15.37 -7.20 11.19
CA GLU A 75 -16.60 -6.71 11.83
C GLU A 75 -16.30 -5.79 13.01
N ASN A 76 -15.28 -6.11 13.81
CA ASN A 76 -14.87 -5.28 14.94
C ASN A 76 -14.38 -3.90 14.49
N ALA A 77 -13.59 -3.82 13.41
CA ALA A 77 -13.17 -2.54 12.84
C ALA A 77 -14.37 -1.72 12.35
N ALA A 78 -15.36 -2.37 11.72
CA ALA A 78 -16.59 -1.71 11.31
C ALA A 78 -17.42 -1.19 12.51
N LYS A 79 -17.55 -1.99 13.58
CA LYS A 79 -18.25 -1.57 14.82
C LYS A 79 -17.57 -0.36 15.50
N MET A 80 -16.25 -0.39 15.61
CA MET A 80 -15.49 0.73 16.16
C MET A 80 -15.62 1.99 15.30
N ALA A 81 -15.62 1.84 13.98
CA ALA A 81 -15.77 2.93 13.06
C ALA A 81 -17.20 3.50 13.09
N PHE A 82 -18.23 2.65 13.15
CA PHE A 82 -19.64 3.09 13.21
C PHE A 82 -19.96 3.88 14.49
N ALA A 83 -19.30 3.56 15.61
CA ALA A 83 -19.41 4.32 16.85
C ALA A 83 -18.78 5.72 16.78
N GLN A 84 -18.03 6.02 15.72
CA GLN A 84 -17.39 7.32 15.49
C GLN A 84 -18.09 8.05 14.34
N ASN A 85 -17.93 9.40 14.32
CA ASN A 85 -18.44 10.21 13.21
C ASN A 85 -17.64 9.89 11.93
N TYR A 86 -18.32 9.85 10.75
CA TYR A 86 -17.72 9.63 9.44
C TYR A 86 -16.43 10.45 9.23
N TRP A 87 -16.47 11.75 9.55
CA TRP A 87 -15.32 12.65 9.40
C TRP A 87 -14.18 12.34 10.36
N GLN A 88 -14.43 11.67 11.48
CA GLN A 88 -13.38 11.18 12.36
C GLN A 88 -12.68 9.94 11.79
N VAL A 89 -13.41 9.14 11.02
CA VAL A 89 -12.89 7.89 10.43
C VAL A 89 -12.28 8.11 9.05
N VAL A 90 -12.83 9.06 8.26
CA VAL A 90 -12.41 9.34 6.88
C VAL A 90 -11.66 10.66 6.77
N GLY A 91 -12.01 11.64 7.58
CA GLY A 91 -11.47 13.01 7.54
C GLY A 91 -10.18 13.24 8.35
N ARG A 92 -9.59 12.21 8.94
CA ARG A 92 -8.32 12.32 9.65
C ARG A 92 -7.12 12.22 8.72
N SER A 93 -7.01 13.17 7.81
CA SER A 93 -5.74 13.58 7.24
C SER A 93 -5.50 15.05 7.57
N LYS A 94 -5.49 15.40 8.85
CA LYS A 94 -4.88 16.64 9.37
C LYS A 94 -4.06 16.21 10.56
N THR A 95 -2.73 16.28 10.41
CA THR A 95 -1.72 16.39 11.46
C THR A 95 -2.31 16.46 12.87
N LEU A 96 -2.58 15.28 13.47
CA LEU A 96 -2.66 15.20 14.91
C LEU A 96 -1.23 15.26 15.44
N PRO A 97 -0.93 16.10 16.43
CA PRO A 97 0.29 15.91 17.20
C PRO A 97 0.28 14.48 17.70
N LEU A 98 1.42 13.82 17.61
CA LEU A 98 1.67 12.45 18.06
C LEU A 98 1.47 12.40 19.59
N GLN A 99 0.23 12.56 20.07
CA GLN A 99 -0.12 12.22 21.44
C GLN A 99 -0.36 10.72 21.45
N ALA A 100 0.60 10.05 22.04
CA ALA A 100 0.61 8.69 22.55
C ALA A 100 -0.70 7.91 22.33
N VAL A 101 -0.85 7.30 21.15
CA VAL A 101 -1.65 6.09 21.05
C VAL A 101 -0.86 5.07 21.88
N ALA A 102 -1.39 4.68 23.04
CA ALA A 102 -0.81 3.61 23.84
C ALA A 102 -0.89 2.34 23.00
N PHE A 103 0.21 1.99 22.35
CA PHE A 103 0.35 0.71 21.66
C PHE A 103 0.33 -0.38 22.73
N ALA A 104 -0.54 -1.35 22.61
CA ALA A 104 -0.73 -2.39 23.61
C ALA A 104 0.48 -3.34 23.70
N ASP A 105 1.40 -3.32 22.72
CA ASP A 105 2.57 -4.18 22.72
C ASP A 105 3.79 -3.46 22.11
N VAL A 106 4.90 -3.42 22.85
CA VAL A 106 6.15 -2.76 22.44
C VAL A 106 6.77 -3.44 21.19
N ALA A 107 6.52 -4.73 21.00
CA ALA A 107 7.00 -5.51 19.87
C ALA A 107 6.34 -5.14 18.52
N GLU A 108 5.22 -4.40 18.54
CA GLU A 108 4.47 -4.01 17.34
C GLU A 108 4.61 -2.54 16.97
N ARG A 109 5.49 -1.79 17.61
CA ARG A 109 5.73 -0.38 17.29
C ARG A 109 6.73 -0.23 16.14
N PRO A 110 6.62 0.84 15.31
CA PRO A 110 7.72 1.22 14.44
C PRO A 110 8.98 1.48 15.27
N LEU A 111 10.13 1.16 14.70
CA LEU A 111 11.42 1.46 15.34
C LEU A 111 11.60 2.97 15.48
N ALA A 112 12.16 3.41 16.61
CA ALA A 112 12.50 4.81 16.83
C ALA A 112 13.65 5.27 15.90
N GLY A 113 13.68 6.56 15.58
CA GLY A 113 14.71 7.14 14.72
C GLY A 113 14.65 6.65 13.27
N CYS A 114 13.45 6.35 12.77
CA CYS A 114 13.24 5.89 11.40
C CYS A 114 12.63 6.97 10.51
N LEU A 115 12.89 6.85 9.21
CA LEU A 115 12.22 7.64 8.19
C LEU A 115 11.09 6.82 7.55
N SER A 116 9.95 7.43 7.33
CA SER A 116 8.90 6.92 6.47
C SER A 116 8.94 7.62 5.11
N VAL A 117 8.68 6.88 4.03
CA VAL A 117 8.63 7.44 2.68
C VAL A 117 7.37 6.99 1.96
N ASP A 118 6.78 7.90 1.18
CA ASP A 118 5.58 7.65 0.40
C ASP A 118 5.53 8.55 -0.83
N ALA A 119 4.60 8.27 -1.75
CA ALA A 119 4.31 9.06 -2.92
C ALA A 119 2.81 9.26 -3.10
N ALA A 120 2.44 10.33 -3.78
CA ALA A 120 1.10 10.57 -4.24
C ALA A 120 1.09 10.80 -5.75
N CYS A 121 0.08 10.27 -6.43
CA CYS A 121 -0.11 10.46 -7.86
C CYS A 121 -1.58 10.72 -8.18
N SER A 122 -1.86 11.84 -8.85
CA SER A 122 -3.21 12.19 -9.29
C SER A 122 -3.53 11.56 -10.64
N GLY A 123 -3.72 10.24 -10.67
CA GLY A 123 -3.95 9.45 -11.88
C GLY A 123 -2.88 8.37 -12.10
N ASN A 124 -3.04 7.56 -13.16
CA ASN A 124 -2.10 6.48 -13.48
C ASN A 124 -2.00 6.26 -15.01
N PRO A 125 -1.11 7.01 -15.72
CA PRO A 125 -0.18 8.03 -15.23
C PRO A 125 -0.86 9.35 -14.83
N GLY A 126 -0.18 10.15 -13.98
CA GLY A 126 -0.66 11.43 -13.50
C GLY A 126 0.45 12.32 -12.93
N VAL A 127 0.05 13.40 -12.26
CA VAL A 127 1.00 14.27 -11.54
C VAL A 127 1.41 13.57 -10.24
N MET A 128 2.72 13.33 -10.10
CA MET A 128 3.32 12.57 -9.00
C MET A 128 4.25 13.44 -8.17
N GLU A 129 4.21 13.26 -6.88
CA GLU A 129 5.19 13.77 -5.93
C GLU A 129 5.53 12.71 -4.89
N TYR A 130 6.68 12.83 -4.24
CA TYR A 130 7.07 11.92 -3.17
C TYR A 130 7.79 12.67 -2.05
N ARG A 131 7.76 12.11 -0.84
CA ARG A 131 8.39 12.69 0.34
C ARG A 131 8.92 11.68 1.33
N GLY A 132 9.76 12.16 2.24
CA GLY A 132 10.24 11.44 3.41
C GLY A 132 9.95 12.24 4.68
N VAL A 133 9.40 11.55 5.70
CA VAL A 133 8.98 12.13 6.97
C VAL A 133 9.52 11.28 8.12
N MET A 134 10.12 11.91 9.12
CA MET A 134 10.58 11.22 10.34
C MET A 134 9.39 10.62 11.07
N VAL A 135 9.47 9.34 11.42
CA VAL A 135 8.38 8.60 12.08
C VAL A 135 8.05 9.18 13.44
N ASP A 136 9.07 9.57 14.21
CA ASP A 136 8.90 9.99 15.60
C ASP A 136 8.44 11.45 15.73
N THR A 137 8.94 12.34 14.87
CA THR A 137 8.70 13.79 14.97
C THR A 137 7.66 14.30 13.99
N GLY A 138 7.38 13.56 12.91
CA GLY A 138 6.55 14.03 11.80
C GLY A 138 7.23 15.11 10.94
N GLU A 139 8.54 15.35 11.12
CA GLU A 139 9.32 16.32 10.34
C GLU A 139 9.49 15.82 8.90
N GLU A 140 9.14 16.67 7.92
CA GLU A 140 9.39 16.40 6.51
C GLU A 140 10.86 16.67 6.18
N VAL A 141 11.60 15.59 5.90
CA VAL A 141 13.05 15.64 5.59
C VAL A 141 13.29 16.04 4.13
N PHE A 142 12.45 15.56 3.24
CA PHE A 142 12.49 15.94 1.84
C PHE A 142 11.11 15.77 1.17
N ARG A 143 10.90 16.59 0.12
CA ARG A 143 9.80 16.47 -0.84
C ARG A 143 10.32 16.73 -2.24
N GLN A 144 9.82 16.00 -3.23
CA GLN A 144 10.16 16.15 -4.63
C GLN A 144 8.90 16.07 -5.51
N GLY A 145 8.89 16.86 -6.56
CA GLY A 145 7.77 16.99 -7.48
C GLY A 145 7.21 18.42 -7.47
N PRO A 146 6.09 18.67 -8.15
CA PRO A 146 5.31 17.71 -8.95
C PRO A 146 6.01 17.30 -10.25
N PHE A 147 5.85 16.02 -10.63
CA PHE A 147 6.32 15.46 -11.88
C PHE A 147 5.13 15.01 -12.73
N ALA A 148 5.09 15.43 -14.00
CA ALA A 148 4.01 15.07 -14.90
C ALA A 148 4.10 13.63 -15.41
N ALA A 149 2.94 13.06 -15.76
CA ALA A 149 2.79 11.78 -16.46
C ALA A 149 3.59 10.61 -15.84
N ALA A 150 3.62 10.54 -14.51
CA ALA A 150 4.27 9.49 -13.73
C ALA A 150 3.26 8.54 -13.10
N THR A 151 3.73 7.57 -12.30
CA THR A 151 2.89 6.63 -11.55
C THR A 151 3.28 6.60 -10.08
N ASN A 152 2.35 6.23 -9.20
CA ASN A 152 2.59 6.14 -7.77
C ASN A 152 3.77 5.21 -7.44
N ASN A 153 3.82 4.01 -8.04
CA ASN A 153 4.90 3.05 -7.80
C ASN A 153 6.30 3.60 -8.14
N ILE A 154 6.39 4.48 -9.17
CA ILE A 154 7.65 5.16 -9.50
C ILE A 154 8.03 6.14 -8.40
N GLY A 155 7.06 6.94 -7.92
CA GLY A 155 7.29 7.88 -6.84
C GLY A 155 7.78 7.18 -5.55
N GLU A 156 7.11 6.12 -5.14
CA GLU A 156 7.48 5.30 -3.99
C GLU A 156 8.90 4.71 -4.13
N PHE A 157 9.24 4.21 -5.33
CA PHE A 157 10.59 3.71 -5.62
C PHE A 157 11.64 4.83 -5.51
N LEU A 158 11.38 5.99 -6.11
CA LEU A 158 12.28 7.14 -6.05
C LEU A 158 12.43 7.67 -4.62
N ALA A 159 11.36 7.67 -3.82
CA ALA A 159 11.38 8.08 -2.43
C ALA A 159 12.32 7.19 -1.59
N ILE A 160 12.25 5.87 -1.76
CA ILE A 160 13.15 4.93 -1.07
C ILE A 160 14.59 5.18 -1.49
N VAL A 161 14.88 5.27 -2.80
CA VAL A 161 16.25 5.47 -3.28
C VAL A 161 16.82 6.82 -2.86
N HIS A 162 16.00 7.88 -2.83
CA HIS A 162 16.40 9.20 -2.35
C HIS A 162 16.81 9.14 -0.86
N ALA A 163 15.99 8.50 -0.03
CA ALA A 163 16.30 8.31 1.39
C ALA A 163 17.61 7.53 1.59
N LEU A 164 17.79 6.42 0.87
CA LEU A 164 19.03 5.63 0.91
C LEU A 164 20.25 6.44 0.50
N ALA A 165 20.13 7.27 -0.54
CA ALA A 165 21.20 8.11 -0.99
C ALA A 165 21.58 9.21 0.02
N LEU A 166 20.61 9.79 0.74
CA LEU A 166 20.87 10.75 1.82
C LEU A 166 21.61 10.10 2.99
N VAL A 167 21.26 8.86 3.35
CA VAL A 167 21.98 8.11 4.40
C VAL A 167 23.42 7.82 3.99
N GLU A 168 23.63 7.32 2.77
CA GLU A 168 24.98 7.01 2.25
C GLU A 168 25.86 8.25 2.16
N GLN A 169 25.29 9.41 1.88
CA GLN A 169 26.01 10.70 1.87
C GLN A 169 26.26 11.27 3.27
N GLY A 170 25.83 10.60 4.34
CA GLY A 170 25.91 11.10 5.71
C GLY A 170 25.04 12.33 6.01
N LYS A 171 24.10 12.66 5.13
CA LYS A 171 23.18 13.80 5.28
C LYS A 171 21.93 13.44 6.12
N LEU A 172 21.69 12.16 6.32
CA LEU A 172 20.59 11.64 7.12
C LEU A 172 21.09 10.46 7.94
N THR A 173 20.73 10.44 9.23
CA THR A 173 21.02 9.30 10.12
C THR A 173 19.71 8.72 10.59
N VAL A 174 19.40 7.49 10.19
CA VAL A 174 18.19 6.78 10.58
C VAL A 174 18.46 5.29 10.83
N ALA A 175 17.69 4.67 11.72
CA ALA A 175 17.78 3.24 12.03
C ALA A 175 17.27 2.36 10.87
N ALA A 176 16.21 2.81 10.19
CA ALA A 176 15.64 2.14 9.04
C ALA A 176 14.76 3.11 8.22
N ILE A 177 14.40 2.70 7.01
CA ILE A 177 13.45 3.40 6.14
C ILE A 177 12.20 2.55 6.01
N TYR A 178 11.05 3.11 6.32
CA TYR A 178 9.74 2.47 6.14
C TYR A 178 9.07 2.91 4.84
N SER A 179 8.47 1.94 4.14
CA SER A 179 7.56 2.18 3.01
C SER A 179 6.44 1.16 3.05
N ASP A 180 5.23 1.55 2.69
CA ASP A 180 4.08 0.64 2.56
C ASP A 180 3.98 -0.01 1.17
N SER A 181 4.84 0.38 0.23
CA SER A 181 4.89 -0.18 -1.12
C SER A 181 5.72 -1.45 -1.20
N VAL A 182 5.07 -2.60 -1.35
CA VAL A 182 5.73 -3.88 -1.62
C VAL A 182 6.44 -3.86 -2.99
N THR A 183 5.82 -3.19 -3.97
CA THR A 183 6.36 -3.07 -5.34
C THR A 183 7.66 -2.27 -5.36
N ALA A 184 7.67 -1.09 -4.75
CA ALA A 184 8.86 -0.24 -4.70
C ALA A 184 10.02 -0.93 -3.96
N GLN A 185 9.74 -1.55 -2.81
CA GLN A 185 10.74 -2.35 -2.08
C GLN A 185 11.30 -3.50 -2.92
N ALA A 186 10.45 -4.19 -3.69
CA ALA A 186 10.90 -5.26 -4.58
C ALA A 186 11.83 -4.73 -5.68
N TRP A 187 11.54 -3.55 -6.26
CA TRP A 187 12.40 -2.92 -7.26
C TRP A 187 13.75 -2.48 -6.68
N VAL A 188 13.77 -1.96 -5.46
CA VAL A 188 15.02 -1.61 -4.75
C VAL A 188 15.87 -2.86 -4.51
N ARG A 189 15.28 -3.96 -4.01
CA ARG A 189 15.99 -5.25 -3.85
C ARG A 189 16.54 -5.79 -5.16
N GLN A 190 15.82 -5.57 -6.27
CA GLN A 190 16.24 -5.97 -7.62
C GLN A 190 17.18 -4.95 -8.27
N ARG A 191 17.49 -3.87 -7.58
CA ARG A 191 18.35 -2.77 -8.04
C ARG A 191 17.89 -2.12 -9.35
N ARG A 192 16.59 -2.16 -9.62
CA ARG A 192 16.03 -1.63 -10.87
C ARG A 192 14.53 -1.34 -10.74
N CYS A 193 14.13 -0.16 -11.19
CA CYS A 193 12.74 0.17 -11.45
C CYS A 193 12.21 -0.67 -12.63
N LYS A 194 11.09 -1.37 -12.44
CA LYS A 194 10.46 -2.23 -13.47
C LYS A 194 9.09 -1.68 -13.90
N SER A 195 8.97 -0.36 -13.96
CA SER A 195 7.75 0.26 -14.48
C SER A 195 7.50 -0.10 -15.93
N LYS A 196 6.21 -0.23 -16.28
CA LYS A 196 5.74 -0.40 -17.67
C LYS A 196 5.41 0.94 -18.34
N LEU A 197 5.64 2.06 -17.63
CA LEU A 197 5.42 3.39 -18.18
C LEU A 197 6.35 3.61 -19.37
N ILE A 198 5.78 4.13 -20.48
CA ILE A 198 6.53 4.46 -21.69
C ILE A 198 7.03 5.90 -21.57
N GLN A 199 8.31 6.10 -21.86
CA GLN A 199 8.92 7.43 -21.87
C GLN A 199 8.35 8.29 -23.00
N ASN A 200 8.05 9.53 -22.68
CA ASN A 200 7.63 10.58 -23.63
C ASN A 200 8.21 11.94 -23.20
N ALA A 201 7.85 13.00 -23.89
CA ALA A 201 8.35 14.35 -23.57
C ALA A 201 7.91 14.84 -22.18
N ASP A 202 6.67 14.54 -21.76
CA ASP A 202 6.11 15.05 -20.51
C ASP A 202 6.73 14.38 -19.27
N ASN A 203 7.14 13.12 -19.38
CA ASN A 203 7.73 12.36 -18.28
C ASN A 203 9.25 12.17 -18.38
N ALA A 204 9.90 12.85 -19.32
CA ALA A 204 11.36 12.77 -19.48
C ALA A 204 12.11 13.05 -18.16
N PRO A 205 11.77 14.06 -17.34
CA PRO A 205 12.43 14.30 -16.05
C PRO A 205 12.31 13.11 -15.06
N VAL A 206 11.17 12.42 -15.08
CA VAL A 206 10.96 11.22 -14.25
C VAL A 206 11.88 10.09 -14.69
N PHE A 207 12.03 9.89 -16.00
CA PHE A 207 12.93 8.87 -16.53
C PHE A 207 14.41 9.18 -16.27
N GLU A 208 14.80 10.44 -16.23
CA GLU A 208 16.14 10.84 -15.76
C GLU A 208 16.38 10.44 -14.30
N LEU A 209 15.39 10.68 -13.42
CA LEU A 209 15.47 10.25 -12.03
C LEU A 209 15.51 8.73 -11.90
N ILE A 210 14.70 7.99 -12.66
CA ILE A 210 14.73 6.51 -12.69
C ILE A 210 16.12 6.01 -13.12
N ASN A 211 16.69 6.58 -14.17
CA ASN A 211 18.00 6.18 -14.67
C ASN A 211 19.10 6.46 -13.64
N ARG A 212 19.07 7.62 -13.00
CA ARG A 212 19.98 7.96 -11.89
C ARG A 212 19.83 7.02 -10.71
N ALA A 213 18.59 6.72 -10.30
CA ALA A 213 18.31 5.80 -9.21
C ALA A 213 18.79 4.37 -9.52
N ASN A 214 18.57 3.89 -10.74
CA ASN A 214 19.04 2.57 -11.19
C ASN A 214 20.58 2.51 -11.22
N ALA A 215 21.24 3.55 -11.73
CA ALA A 215 22.70 3.65 -11.77
C ALA A 215 23.29 3.69 -10.34
N TRP A 216 22.67 4.47 -9.45
CA TRP A 216 23.07 4.54 -8.05
C TRP A 216 22.96 3.18 -7.35
N LEU A 217 21.81 2.50 -7.48
CA LEU A 217 21.60 1.17 -6.91
C LEU A 217 22.57 0.13 -7.46
N ALA A 218 23.00 0.26 -8.72
CA ALA A 218 23.95 -0.67 -9.33
C ALA A 218 25.37 -0.54 -8.72
N THR A 219 25.75 0.65 -8.28
CA THR A 219 27.11 0.97 -7.83
C THR A 219 27.29 1.07 -6.32
N HIS A 220 26.20 1.20 -5.56
CA HIS A 220 26.23 1.36 -4.09
C HIS A 220 25.71 0.11 -3.38
N THR A 221 26.34 -0.23 -2.25
CA THR A 221 25.84 -1.27 -1.34
C THR A 221 24.89 -0.64 -0.35
N VAL A 222 23.63 -1.06 -0.37
CA VAL A 222 22.62 -0.57 0.57
C VAL A 222 22.83 -1.25 1.93
N SER A 223 23.26 -0.51 2.94
CA SER A 223 23.44 -0.98 4.32
C SER A 223 22.20 -0.73 5.19
N THR A 224 21.41 0.29 4.87
CA THR A 224 20.21 0.68 5.61
C THR A 224 19.05 -0.24 5.30
N ASN A 225 18.37 -0.75 6.33
CA ASN A 225 17.20 -1.61 6.17
C ASN A 225 16.01 -0.82 5.61
N VAL A 226 15.38 -1.38 4.56
CA VAL A 226 14.09 -0.91 4.05
C VAL A 226 13.02 -1.87 4.52
N LEU A 227 12.12 -1.40 5.38
CA LEU A 227 11.11 -2.18 6.09
C LEU A 227 9.72 -1.87 5.58
N LYS A 228 8.84 -2.86 5.66
CA LYS A 228 7.42 -2.69 5.33
C LYS A 228 6.69 -1.98 6.47
N TRP A 229 6.01 -0.88 6.17
CA TRP A 229 5.06 -0.27 7.07
C TRP A 229 3.80 -1.12 7.20
N LYS A 230 3.36 -1.38 8.42
CA LYS A 230 2.19 -2.22 8.71
C LYS A 230 0.94 -1.34 8.83
N THR A 231 0.38 -0.92 7.71
CA THR A 231 -0.77 0.00 7.66
C THR A 231 -2.00 -0.55 8.39
N ASP A 232 -2.18 -1.86 8.42
CA ASP A 232 -3.26 -2.56 9.13
C ASP A 232 -3.12 -2.50 10.66
N VAL A 233 -1.90 -2.32 11.18
CA VAL A 233 -1.59 -2.27 12.61
C VAL A 233 -1.34 -0.85 13.07
N TRP A 234 -0.54 -0.07 12.31
CA TRP A 234 -0.04 1.25 12.70
C TRP A 234 -0.82 2.42 12.10
N GLY A 235 -1.81 2.14 11.23
CA GLY A 235 -2.53 3.17 10.48
C GLY A 235 -1.74 3.68 9.28
N GLU A 236 -2.16 4.84 8.75
CA GLU A 236 -1.50 5.43 7.58
C GLU A 236 -0.04 5.77 7.89
N ILE A 237 0.83 5.61 6.89
CA ILE A 237 2.26 5.95 7.02
C ILE A 237 2.44 7.46 7.22
N PRO A 238 3.35 7.95 8.10
CA PRO A 238 3.52 9.38 8.34
C PRO A 238 3.81 10.21 7.09
N ALA A 239 4.44 9.61 6.09
CA ALA A 239 4.67 10.24 4.79
C ALA A 239 3.44 10.26 3.86
N ASP A 240 2.27 9.68 4.23
CA ASP A 240 1.06 9.71 3.39
C ASP A 240 0.59 11.15 3.13
N PHE A 241 0.28 11.45 1.87
CA PHE A 241 -0.12 12.79 1.43
C PHE A 241 -1.57 13.15 1.78
N GLY A 242 -2.35 12.20 2.29
CA GLY A 242 -3.76 12.40 2.61
C GLY A 242 -4.66 12.65 1.40
N ARG A 243 -4.19 12.32 0.20
CA ARG A 243 -4.95 12.46 -1.06
C ARG A 243 -5.47 11.08 -1.48
N LYS A 244 -6.63 10.74 -1.02
CA LYS A 244 -7.37 9.54 -1.46
C LYS A 244 -8.75 9.93 -1.92
#